data_4f92d7819485df0002d23c76ee4fa139
#
_entry.id   4f92d7819485df0002d23c76ee4fa139
#
_cell.length_a   1.000
_cell.length_b   1.000
_cell.length_c   1.000
_cell.angle_alpha   90.00
_cell.angle_beta   90.00
_cell.angle_gamma   90.00
#
_symmetry.space_group_name_H-M   'P 1'
#
loop_
_entity.id
_entity.type
_entity.pdbx_description
1 polymer ?
#
loop_
_entity_poly.entity_id
_entity_poly.type
_entity_poly.pdbx_seq_one_letter_code
_entity_poly.pdbx_strand_id
1 'polypeptide(L)'
;MEFKIEEALQQGVAAHKKGKLQQAEQLYRTVLQSQPTHPDANHNLGLLAVAVNKVEEALPLFKTALEANPQIEQFWLSYIEALIKQRK
;
A
#
# COMPACT_ATOMS: atom_id res chain seq x y z
N MET A 1 23.17 -11.29 4.21
CA MET A 1 22.98 -9.84 4.19
C MET A 1 21.57 -9.49 4.63
N GLU A 2 21.50 -8.57 5.55
CA GLU A 2 20.20 -8.17 6.07
C GLU A 2 19.50 -7.21 5.16
N PHE A 3 18.27 -7.53 4.85
CA PHE A 3 17.44 -6.66 4.08
C PHE A 3 16.75 -5.66 5.01
N LYS A 4 16.86 -4.38 4.69
CA LYS A 4 16.30 -3.35 5.55
C LYS A 4 14.94 -2.92 5.02
N ILE A 5 13.92 -3.40 5.70
CA ILE A 5 12.54 -3.16 5.29
C ILE A 5 12.22 -1.68 5.29
N GLU A 6 12.71 -0.96 6.30
CA GLU A 6 12.47 0.48 6.37
C GLU A 6 13.01 1.20 5.15
N GLU A 7 14.21 0.83 4.71
CA GLU A 7 14.79 1.47 3.54
C GLU A 7 13.99 1.19 2.28
N ALA A 8 13.58 -0.06 2.12
CA ALA A 8 12.78 -0.40 0.95
C ALA A 8 11.47 0.36 0.94
N LEU A 9 10.83 0.48 2.10
CA LEU A 9 9.58 1.22 2.19
C LEU A 9 9.81 2.68 1.84
N GLN A 10 10.85 3.29 2.39
CA GLN A 10 11.14 4.69 2.11
C GLN A 10 11.44 4.93 0.64
N GLN A 11 12.19 4.02 0.02
CA GLN A 11 12.48 4.13 -1.39
C GLN A 11 11.22 3.97 -2.24
N GLY A 12 10.33 3.09 -1.80
CA GLY A 12 9.05 2.93 -2.48
C GLY A 12 8.22 4.20 -2.43
N VAL A 13 8.16 4.83 -1.25
CA VAL A 13 7.43 6.07 -1.11
C VAL A 13 8.03 7.16 -1.99
N ALA A 14 9.36 7.24 -2.02
CA ALA A 14 10.03 8.26 -2.82
C ALA A 14 9.75 8.04 -4.31
N ALA A 15 9.80 6.78 -4.77
CA ALA A 15 9.51 6.48 -6.17
C ALA A 15 8.06 6.80 -6.50
N HIS A 16 7.16 6.51 -5.58
CA HIS A 16 5.74 6.79 -5.75
C HIS A 16 5.52 8.28 -5.96
N LYS A 17 6.16 9.10 -5.12
CA LYS A 17 6.00 10.54 -5.23
C LYS A 17 6.53 11.09 -6.54
N LYS A 18 7.53 10.43 -7.10
CA LYS A 18 8.11 10.85 -8.38
C LYS A 18 7.35 10.30 -9.58
N GLY A 19 6.29 9.55 -9.34
CA GLY A 19 5.52 8.96 -10.42
C GLY A 19 6.13 7.71 -11.01
N LYS A 20 7.17 7.17 -10.39
CA LYS A 20 7.81 5.92 -10.85
C LYS A 20 7.05 4.75 -10.26
N LEU A 21 5.87 4.49 -10.79
CA LEU A 21 4.92 3.61 -10.13
C LEU A 21 5.34 2.15 -10.16
N GLN A 22 5.95 1.70 -11.27
CA GLN A 22 6.40 0.31 -11.31
C GLN A 22 7.51 0.04 -10.31
N GLN A 23 8.43 0.99 -10.17
CA GLN A 23 9.51 0.86 -9.20
C GLN A 23 8.94 0.85 -7.79
N ALA A 24 7.99 1.74 -7.52
CA ALA A 24 7.36 1.79 -6.20
C ALA A 24 6.66 0.47 -5.90
N GLU A 25 5.95 -0.08 -6.88
CA GLU A 25 5.25 -1.35 -6.66
C GLU A 25 6.22 -2.45 -6.29
N GLN A 26 7.33 -2.55 -7.00
CA GLN A 26 8.32 -3.60 -6.72
C GLN A 26 8.88 -3.46 -5.31
N LEU A 27 9.13 -2.23 -4.88
CA LEU A 27 9.68 -2.01 -3.54
C LEU A 27 8.65 -2.36 -2.47
N TYR A 28 7.40 -1.96 -2.66
CA TYR A 28 6.37 -2.32 -1.69
C TYR A 28 6.19 -3.83 -1.62
N ARG A 29 6.21 -4.51 -2.77
CA ARG A 29 6.03 -5.97 -2.76
C ARG A 29 7.22 -6.66 -2.11
N THR A 30 8.42 -6.09 -2.25
CA THR A 30 9.58 -6.64 -1.56
C THR A 30 9.39 -6.58 -0.05
N VAL A 31 8.86 -5.46 0.46
CA VAL A 31 8.56 -5.37 1.88
C VAL A 31 7.55 -6.45 2.28
N LEU A 32 6.51 -6.64 1.46
CA LEU A 32 5.45 -7.59 1.79
C LEU A 32 5.90 -9.04 1.70
N GLN A 33 6.95 -9.32 0.93
CA GLN A 33 7.51 -10.67 0.93
C GLN A 33 8.09 -11.03 2.29
N SER A 34 8.71 -10.04 2.95
CA SER A 34 9.26 -10.26 4.27
C SER A 34 8.20 -10.13 5.36
N GLN A 35 7.31 -9.18 5.21
CA GLN A 35 6.29 -8.90 6.23
C GLN A 35 4.95 -8.72 5.53
N PRO A 36 4.21 -9.81 5.30
CA PRO A 36 2.97 -9.76 4.51
C PRO A 36 1.89 -8.86 5.11
N THR A 37 1.93 -8.63 6.43
CA THR A 37 0.92 -7.78 7.06
C THR A 37 1.47 -6.40 7.43
N HIS A 38 2.60 -6.00 6.84
CA HIS A 38 3.16 -4.68 7.12
C HIS A 38 2.13 -3.60 6.78
N PRO A 39 1.71 -2.79 7.77
CA PRO A 39 0.59 -1.88 7.52
C PRO A 39 0.87 -0.83 6.46
N ASP A 40 2.01 -0.14 6.58
CA ASP A 40 2.30 0.94 5.63
C ASP A 40 2.51 0.43 4.23
N ALA A 41 3.17 -0.72 4.07
CA ALA A 41 3.41 -1.25 2.74
C ALA A 41 2.08 -1.68 2.08
N ASN A 42 1.20 -2.30 2.84
CA ASN A 42 -0.12 -2.66 2.31
C ASN A 42 -0.92 -1.42 1.93
N HIS A 43 -0.92 -0.41 2.79
CA HIS A 43 -1.67 0.80 2.51
C HIS A 43 -1.11 1.52 1.28
N ASN A 44 0.20 1.66 1.22
CA ASN A 44 0.82 2.38 0.11
C ASN A 44 0.64 1.64 -1.21
N LEU A 45 0.73 0.32 -1.19
CA LEU A 45 0.47 -0.45 -2.41
C LEU A 45 -0.99 -0.31 -2.83
N GLY A 46 -1.90 -0.25 -1.85
CA GLY A 46 -3.30 0.00 -2.15
C GLY A 46 -3.51 1.35 -2.81
N LEU A 47 -2.85 2.39 -2.29
CA LEU A 47 -2.96 3.72 -2.89
C LEU A 47 -2.46 3.70 -4.34
N LEU A 48 -1.37 2.98 -4.57
CA LEU A 48 -0.83 2.87 -5.92
C LEU A 48 -1.81 2.16 -6.84
N ALA A 49 -2.46 1.10 -6.35
CA ALA A 49 -3.45 0.38 -7.15
C ALA A 49 -4.61 1.29 -7.53
N VAL A 50 -5.08 2.12 -6.59
CA VAL A 50 -6.14 3.07 -6.90
C VAL A 50 -5.67 4.05 -7.97
N ALA A 51 -4.42 4.51 -7.86
CA ALA A 51 -3.89 5.48 -8.80
C ALA A 51 -3.85 4.96 -10.23
N VAL A 52 -3.67 3.65 -10.39
CA VAL A 52 -3.66 3.04 -11.73
C VAL A 52 -5.00 2.39 -12.05
N ASN A 53 -6.04 2.79 -11.33
CA ASN A 53 -7.41 2.41 -11.61
C ASN A 53 -7.69 0.93 -11.38
N LYS A 54 -7.03 0.34 -10.40
CA LYS A 54 -7.25 -1.06 -10.01
C LYS A 54 -7.82 -1.11 -8.61
N VAL A 55 -9.01 -0.53 -8.44
CA VAL A 55 -9.61 -0.38 -7.13
C VAL A 55 -9.89 -1.73 -6.48
N GLU A 56 -10.30 -2.73 -7.29
CA GLU A 56 -10.59 -4.04 -6.73
C GLU A 56 -9.37 -4.66 -6.07
N GLU A 57 -8.19 -4.44 -6.67
CA GLU A 57 -6.97 -4.97 -6.08
C GLU A 57 -6.57 -4.21 -4.82
N ALA A 58 -6.97 -2.94 -4.72
CA ALA A 58 -6.63 -2.13 -3.56
C ALA A 58 -7.39 -2.56 -2.31
N LEU A 59 -8.61 -3.07 -2.46
CA LEU A 59 -9.46 -3.34 -1.31
C LEU A 59 -8.84 -4.32 -0.32
N PRO A 60 -8.35 -5.50 -0.74
CA PRO A 60 -7.73 -6.39 0.24
C PRO A 60 -6.46 -5.82 0.84
N LEU A 61 -5.74 -4.98 0.09
CA LEU A 61 -4.54 -4.34 0.64
C LEU A 61 -4.90 -3.37 1.76
N PHE A 62 -5.91 -2.53 1.53
CA PHE A 62 -6.36 -1.61 2.56
C PHE A 62 -6.91 -2.35 3.76
N LYS A 63 -7.64 -3.45 3.52
CA LYS A 63 -8.20 -4.21 4.63
C LYS A 63 -7.09 -4.81 5.47
N THR A 64 -6.05 -5.34 4.85
CA THR A 64 -4.92 -5.89 5.59
C THR A 64 -4.25 -4.81 6.43
N ALA A 65 -4.09 -3.60 5.87
CA ALA A 65 -3.45 -2.51 6.60
C ALA A 65 -4.25 -2.14 7.83
N LEU A 66 -5.56 -1.97 7.69
CA LEU A 66 -6.35 -1.54 8.84
C LEU A 66 -6.54 -2.64 9.87
N GLU A 67 -6.52 -3.90 9.46
CA GLU A 67 -6.55 -4.99 10.44
C GLU A 67 -5.25 -5.07 11.22
N ALA A 68 -4.13 -4.78 10.56
CA ALA A 68 -2.84 -4.79 11.25
C ALA A 68 -2.71 -3.62 12.22
N ASN A 69 -3.30 -2.48 11.88
CA ASN A 69 -3.22 -1.31 12.75
C ASN A 69 -4.50 -0.49 12.65
N PRO A 70 -5.55 -0.92 13.37
CA PRO A 70 -6.87 -0.27 13.23
C PRO A 70 -6.94 1.13 13.81
N GLN A 71 -5.88 1.59 14.48
CA GLN A 71 -5.90 2.91 15.08
C GLN A 71 -5.48 4.02 14.12
N ILE A 72 -5.00 3.67 12.93
CA ILE A 72 -4.57 4.67 11.96
C ILE A 72 -5.79 5.09 11.14
N GLU A 73 -6.24 6.30 11.39
CA GLU A 73 -7.45 6.81 10.75
C GLU A 73 -7.34 6.81 9.23
N GLN A 74 -6.16 7.13 8.71
CA GLN A 74 -5.98 7.20 7.26
C GLN A 74 -6.24 5.86 6.59
N PHE A 75 -5.95 4.75 7.26
CA PHE A 75 -6.22 3.43 6.69
C PHE A 75 -7.71 3.22 6.48
N TRP A 76 -8.51 3.63 7.44
CA TRP A 76 -9.97 3.54 7.31
C TRP A 76 -10.48 4.43 6.19
N LEU A 77 -9.98 5.65 6.11
CA LEU A 77 -10.43 6.59 5.08
C LEU A 77 -10.13 6.05 3.68
N SER A 78 -8.93 5.52 3.48
CA SER A 78 -8.56 4.99 2.18
C SER A 78 -9.45 3.81 1.80
N TYR A 79 -9.74 2.93 2.76
CA TYR A 79 -10.58 1.77 2.51
C TYR A 79 -12.00 2.21 2.12
N ILE A 80 -12.54 3.16 2.88
CA ILE A 80 -13.89 3.64 2.62
C ILE A 80 -13.96 4.32 1.25
N GLU A 81 -12.97 5.12 0.92
CA GLU A 81 -12.95 5.78 -0.39
C GLU A 81 -12.89 4.77 -1.52
N ALA A 82 -12.11 3.71 -1.35
CA ALA A 82 -12.03 2.68 -2.37
C ALA A 82 -13.34 1.93 -2.53
N LEU A 83 -14.02 1.66 -1.43
CA LEU A 83 -15.33 1.01 -1.50
C LEU A 83 -16.33 1.88 -2.25
N ILE A 84 -16.28 3.18 -2.01
CA ILE A 84 -17.18 4.10 -2.71
C ILE A 84 -16.88 4.10 -4.21
N LYS A 85 -15.60 4.15 -4.56
CA LYS A 85 -15.23 4.14 -5.98
C LYS A 85 -15.68 2.87 -6.67
N GLN A 86 -15.54 1.74 -5.99
CA GLN A 86 -15.92 0.47 -6.60
C GLN A 86 -17.41 0.39 -6.85
N ARG A 87 -18.15 1.04 -6.01
CA ARG A 87 -19.57 0.91 -6.04
C ARG A 87 -20.25 1.55 -7.24
N LYS A 88 -19.75 2.63 -7.71
CA LYS A 88 -20.30 3.37 -8.80
C LYS A 88 -21.54 2.85 -9.41
#